data_64a7497031f737814469d9d9c35635de
#
_entry.id   64a7497031f737814469d9d9c35635de
#
_cell.length_a   1.000
_cell.length_b   1.000
_cell.length_c   1.000
_cell.angle_alpha   90.00
_cell.angle_beta   90.00
_cell.angle_gamma   90.00
#
_symmetry.space_group_name_H-M   'P 1'
#
loop_
_entity.id
_entity.type
_entity.pdbx_description
1 polymer ?
#
loop_
_entity_poly.entity_id
_entity_poly.type
_entity_poly.pdbx_seq_one_letter_code
_entity_poly.pdbx_strand_id
1 'polypeptide(L)'
;MEIVTKSLHELTPYDKNARKNDKAVPLVAKSIEQFGFKVPIVIDRNNVIVCGHTRYKAAHALGIEEVPCIIADDLTDQQIKAYRLADNKVAEVSKWDKGILSLEMNEIFDFDMSDFGFEIADPVDTVEIELPQKENERERTANAYNLYDFDENRCTGIYDIPTLDKVIHTPKSLMGFNYCKSTPPQDGVGVHFFIDDYQFERVWNSPEDYCTMLADYDCVLTPDFSLYTNMPIAMMIWNTYRSRLIGQMMQDYGCTVIPTVSWAGTDSYDFAFDGLPTGGTIAVSTIGVKRNKDAFDIWTQGMDECMKLVKPHNIIIYGGDIGYTFDCDVTYISNAVTDKMKG
;
A
#
# COMPACT_ATOMS: atom_id res chain seq x y z
N MET A 1 -13.59 -20.46 33.10
CA MET A 1 -14.57 -20.29 32.01
C MET A 1 -14.47 -21.55 31.12
N GLU A 2 -15.52 -22.32 31.01
CA GLU A 2 -15.56 -23.59 30.28
C GLU A 2 -16.52 -23.46 29.09
N ILE A 3 -16.17 -24.08 27.97
CA ILE A 3 -17.07 -24.14 26.82
C ILE A 3 -17.84 -25.45 26.91
N VAL A 4 -19.17 -25.34 26.90
CA VAL A 4 -20.10 -26.45 26.92
C VAL A 4 -20.88 -26.54 25.62
N THR A 5 -21.18 -27.73 25.14
CA THR A 5 -22.08 -27.92 24.01
C THR A 5 -23.53 -27.94 24.50
N LYS A 6 -24.40 -27.17 23.86
CA LYS A 6 -25.81 -27.11 24.16
C LYS A 6 -26.65 -27.35 22.89
N SER A 7 -27.81 -27.99 23.05
CA SER A 7 -28.79 -28.06 21.99
C SER A 7 -29.32 -26.64 21.68
N LEU A 8 -29.42 -26.31 20.41
CA LEU A 8 -29.94 -25.01 19.97
C LEU A 8 -31.37 -24.75 20.47
N HIS A 9 -32.16 -25.81 20.63
CA HIS A 9 -33.52 -25.74 21.15
C HIS A 9 -33.63 -25.45 22.65
N GLU A 10 -32.55 -25.66 23.41
CA GLU A 10 -32.50 -25.29 24.82
C GLU A 10 -32.23 -23.81 25.03
N LEU A 11 -31.75 -23.10 24.01
CA LEU A 11 -31.40 -21.69 24.11
C LEU A 11 -32.62 -20.78 23.91
N THR A 12 -32.77 -19.81 24.78
CA THR A 12 -33.86 -18.84 24.68
C THR A 12 -33.29 -17.47 24.29
N PRO A 13 -33.69 -16.91 23.13
CA PRO A 13 -33.37 -15.54 22.79
C PRO A 13 -33.90 -14.54 23.82
N TYR A 14 -33.14 -13.49 24.14
CA TYR A 14 -33.60 -12.46 25.06
C TYR A 14 -34.64 -11.54 24.37
N ASP A 15 -35.87 -11.51 24.88
CA ASP A 15 -37.01 -10.81 24.29
C ASP A 15 -36.81 -9.30 24.10
N LYS A 16 -36.02 -8.66 25.00
CA LYS A 16 -35.76 -7.22 24.96
C LYS A 16 -34.44 -6.90 24.28
N ASN A 17 -34.00 -7.71 23.30
CA ASN A 17 -32.80 -7.42 22.54
C ASN A 17 -33.00 -6.14 21.70
N ALA A 18 -32.27 -5.07 22.06
CA ALA A 18 -32.38 -3.77 21.41
C ALA A 18 -31.76 -3.73 20.00
N ARG A 19 -30.94 -4.74 19.63
CA ARG A 19 -30.22 -4.74 18.37
C ARG A 19 -30.97 -5.48 17.27
N LYS A 20 -31.22 -4.79 16.14
CA LYS A 20 -31.75 -5.38 14.92
C LYS A 20 -30.58 -5.97 14.11
N ASN A 21 -30.51 -7.28 14.02
CA ASN A 21 -29.36 -7.99 13.44
C ASN A 21 -29.70 -8.87 12.23
N ASP A 22 -30.91 -8.75 11.68
CA ASP A 22 -31.41 -9.66 10.63
C ASP A 22 -30.55 -9.59 9.36
N LYS A 23 -30.05 -8.40 9.00
CA LYS A 23 -29.14 -8.23 7.86
C LYS A 23 -27.76 -8.88 8.06
N ALA A 24 -27.33 -9.06 9.29
CA ALA A 24 -26.04 -9.69 9.60
C ALA A 24 -26.13 -11.23 9.67
N VAL A 25 -27.33 -11.80 9.72
CA VAL A 25 -27.52 -13.25 9.84
C VAL A 25 -26.93 -14.02 8.66
N PRO A 26 -27.17 -13.64 7.38
CA PRO A 26 -26.56 -14.34 6.25
C PRO A 26 -25.03 -14.32 6.27
N LEU A 27 -24.43 -13.17 6.62
CA LEU A 27 -22.97 -13.02 6.68
C LEU A 27 -22.36 -13.90 7.77
N VAL A 28 -22.99 -13.96 8.93
CA VAL A 28 -22.56 -14.83 10.04
C VAL A 28 -22.79 -16.30 9.69
N ALA A 29 -23.85 -16.65 8.97
CA ALA A 29 -24.09 -17.99 8.49
C ALA A 29 -22.98 -18.45 7.53
N LYS A 30 -22.62 -17.62 6.57
CA LYS A 30 -21.48 -17.87 5.66
C LYS A 30 -20.17 -18.09 6.43
N SER A 31 -19.90 -17.26 7.42
CA SER A 31 -18.71 -17.40 8.27
C SER A 31 -18.72 -18.73 9.05
N ILE A 32 -19.86 -19.14 9.59
CA ILE A 32 -19.99 -20.42 10.30
C ILE A 32 -19.85 -21.60 9.33
N GLU A 33 -20.44 -21.54 8.15
CA GLU A 33 -20.32 -22.56 7.10
C GLU A 33 -18.87 -22.74 6.66
N GLN A 34 -18.14 -21.65 6.46
CA GLN A 34 -16.79 -21.67 5.93
C GLN A 34 -15.73 -22.04 6.99
N PHE A 35 -15.84 -21.46 8.19
CA PHE A 35 -14.80 -21.58 9.22
C PHE A 35 -15.22 -22.43 10.43
N GLY A 36 -16.48 -22.85 10.49
CA GLY A 36 -17.06 -23.51 11.64
C GLY A 36 -17.39 -22.52 12.78
N PHE A 37 -18.01 -23.01 13.83
CA PHE A 37 -18.44 -22.22 14.98
C PHE A 37 -17.24 -21.87 15.88
N LYS A 38 -16.55 -20.76 15.62
CA LYS A 38 -15.29 -20.38 16.32
C LYS A 38 -15.52 -19.52 17.58
N VAL A 39 -16.63 -18.79 17.66
CA VAL A 39 -16.95 -17.91 18.79
C VAL A 39 -18.22 -18.41 19.49
N PRO A 40 -18.13 -18.91 20.73
CA PRO A 40 -19.29 -19.46 21.46
C PRO A 40 -20.41 -18.44 21.69
N ILE A 41 -21.63 -18.92 21.92
CA ILE A 41 -22.75 -18.13 22.39
C ILE A 41 -22.63 -18.00 23.92
N VAL A 42 -22.77 -16.78 24.46
CA VAL A 42 -22.80 -16.57 25.91
C VAL A 42 -24.25 -16.63 26.40
N ILE A 43 -24.52 -17.48 27.36
CA ILE A 43 -25.84 -17.70 27.95
C ILE A 43 -25.79 -17.47 29.48
N ASP A 44 -26.93 -17.17 30.09
CA ASP A 44 -27.07 -17.15 31.54
C ASP A 44 -27.40 -18.55 32.08
N ARG A 45 -27.59 -18.65 33.42
CA ARG A 45 -27.95 -19.90 34.13
C ARG A 45 -29.27 -20.50 33.66
N ASN A 46 -30.14 -19.72 33.01
CA ASN A 46 -31.44 -20.16 32.53
C ASN A 46 -31.42 -20.42 31.02
N ASN A 47 -30.26 -20.55 30.42
CA ASN A 47 -30.03 -20.69 28.96
C ASN A 47 -30.54 -19.49 28.14
N VAL A 48 -30.75 -18.31 28.74
CA VAL A 48 -31.12 -17.09 28.02
C VAL A 48 -29.86 -16.47 27.40
N ILE A 49 -29.94 -16.14 26.11
CA ILE A 49 -28.79 -15.60 25.40
C ILE A 49 -28.40 -14.23 25.96
N VAL A 50 -27.14 -14.10 26.35
CA VAL A 50 -26.50 -12.85 26.77
C VAL A 50 -25.84 -12.19 25.57
N CYS A 51 -24.93 -12.88 24.87
CA CYS A 51 -24.27 -12.41 23.65
C CYS A 51 -24.30 -13.49 22.55
N GLY A 52 -24.45 -13.09 21.28
CA GLY A 52 -24.44 -14.02 20.15
C GLY A 52 -25.80 -14.32 19.51
N HIS A 53 -26.80 -13.44 19.66
CA HIS A 53 -28.11 -13.61 19.01
C HIS A 53 -28.04 -13.81 17.50
N THR A 54 -27.09 -13.15 16.81
CA THR A 54 -26.89 -13.34 15.38
C THR A 54 -26.38 -14.74 15.06
N ARG A 55 -25.43 -15.26 15.86
CA ARG A 55 -24.89 -16.63 15.75
C ARG A 55 -25.97 -17.67 16.00
N TYR A 56 -26.85 -17.44 16.98
CA TYR A 56 -28.01 -18.30 17.22
C TYR A 56 -28.95 -18.37 16.01
N LYS A 57 -29.31 -17.21 15.43
CA LYS A 57 -30.15 -17.15 14.21
C LYS A 57 -29.47 -17.80 13.01
N ALA A 58 -28.16 -17.58 12.84
CA ALA A 58 -27.37 -18.19 11.78
C ALA A 58 -27.31 -19.72 11.91
N ALA A 59 -27.05 -20.23 13.13
CA ALA A 59 -27.06 -21.66 13.41
C ALA A 59 -28.41 -22.30 13.10
N HIS A 60 -29.51 -21.60 13.46
CA HIS A 60 -30.87 -22.06 13.14
C HIS A 60 -31.10 -22.12 11.63
N ALA A 61 -30.65 -21.10 10.86
CA ALA A 61 -30.76 -21.05 9.41
C ALA A 61 -29.94 -22.15 8.72
N LEU A 62 -28.82 -22.56 9.30
CA LEU A 62 -27.95 -23.65 8.81
C LEU A 62 -28.39 -25.06 9.25
N GLY A 63 -29.42 -25.16 10.10
CA GLY A 63 -29.89 -26.46 10.62
C GLY A 63 -28.90 -27.10 11.62
N ILE A 64 -28.07 -26.28 12.29
CA ILE A 64 -27.13 -26.78 13.31
C ILE A 64 -27.91 -27.08 14.58
N GLU A 65 -27.80 -28.33 15.08
CA GLU A 65 -28.56 -28.80 16.25
C GLU A 65 -27.86 -28.48 17.57
N GLU A 66 -26.52 -28.44 17.59
CA GLU A 66 -25.72 -28.21 18.78
C GLU A 66 -24.72 -27.06 18.57
N VAL A 67 -24.59 -26.21 19.56
CA VAL A 67 -23.72 -25.03 19.50
C VAL A 67 -22.81 -24.91 20.72
N PRO A 68 -21.58 -24.39 20.58
CA PRO A 68 -20.72 -24.11 21.72
C PRO A 68 -21.24 -22.89 22.50
N CYS A 69 -21.33 -23.04 23.81
CA CYS A 69 -21.83 -22.02 24.73
C CYS A 69 -20.86 -21.79 25.88
N ILE A 70 -20.88 -20.58 26.41
CA ILE A 70 -20.25 -20.19 27.67
C ILE A 70 -21.37 -19.78 28.63
N ILE A 71 -21.36 -20.37 29.83
CA ILE A 71 -22.34 -20.01 30.87
C ILE A 71 -21.76 -18.89 31.72
N ALA A 72 -22.42 -17.72 31.73
CA ALA A 72 -22.07 -16.57 32.56
C ALA A 72 -22.73 -16.71 33.94
N ASP A 73 -22.28 -17.69 34.72
CA ASP A 73 -22.78 -18.01 36.03
C ASP A 73 -22.11 -17.21 37.18
N ASP A 74 -21.05 -16.51 36.85
CA ASP A 74 -20.30 -15.61 37.72
C ASP A 74 -20.84 -14.17 37.74
N LEU A 75 -21.82 -13.84 36.88
CA LEU A 75 -22.42 -12.51 36.78
C LEU A 75 -23.78 -12.44 37.53
N THR A 76 -24.05 -11.30 38.15
CA THR A 76 -25.38 -10.95 38.65
C THR A 76 -26.32 -10.55 37.51
N ASP A 77 -27.65 -10.61 37.74
CA ASP A 77 -28.64 -10.22 36.72
C ASP A 77 -28.46 -8.79 36.21
N GLN A 78 -28.00 -7.87 37.05
CA GLN A 78 -27.70 -6.51 36.59
C GLN A 78 -26.43 -6.44 35.73
N GLN A 79 -25.40 -7.19 36.08
CA GLN A 79 -24.20 -7.30 35.29
C GLN A 79 -24.48 -7.96 33.92
N ILE A 80 -25.32 -8.98 33.88
CA ILE A 80 -25.76 -9.61 32.61
C ILE A 80 -26.48 -8.60 31.70
N LYS A 81 -27.36 -7.75 32.25
CA LYS A 81 -28.04 -6.69 31.49
C LYS A 81 -27.05 -5.64 30.99
N ALA A 82 -26.12 -5.21 31.83
CA ALA A 82 -25.09 -4.25 31.43
C ALA A 82 -24.15 -4.83 30.38
N TYR A 83 -23.74 -6.08 30.53
CA TYR A 83 -22.84 -6.76 29.59
C TYR A 83 -23.45 -6.92 28.19
N ARG A 84 -24.76 -7.27 28.10
CA ARG A 84 -25.47 -7.29 26.81
C ARG A 84 -25.35 -5.99 26.01
N LEU A 85 -25.46 -4.86 26.70
CA LEU A 85 -25.36 -3.54 26.06
C LEU A 85 -23.90 -3.16 25.78
N ALA A 86 -22.98 -3.42 26.71
CA ALA A 86 -21.59 -3.07 26.57
C ALA A 86 -20.91 -3.83 25.42
N ASP A 87 -21.12 -5.14 25.29
CA ASP A 87 -20.56 -5.98 24.22
C ASP A 87 -20.93 -5.46 22.84
N ASN A 88 -22.21 -5.09 22.67
CA ASN A 88 -22.67 -4.51 21.41
C ASN A 88 -22.11 -3.10 21.16
N LYS A 89 -22.00 -2.27 22.20
CA LYS A 89 -21.58 -0.87 22.06
C LYS A 89 -20.09 -0.74 21.75
N VAL A 90 -19.26 -1.56 22.36
CA VAL A 90 -17.80 -1.56 22.13
C VAL A 90 -17.49 -1.91 20.67
N ALA A 91 -18.22 -2.86 20.07
CA ALA A 91 -18.06 -3.22 18.67
C ALA A 91 -18.37 -2.06 17.70
N GLU A 92 -19.26 -1.12 18.08
CA GLU A 92 -19.59 0.05 17.25
C GLU A 92 -18.53 1.15 17.28
N VAL A 93 -17.66 1.17 18.29
CA VAL A 93 -16.62 2.20 18.42
C VAL A 93 -15.39 1.86 17.59
N SER A 94 -15.19 0.59 17.30
CA SER A 94 -14.07 0.12 16.47
C SER A 94 -14.24 0.54 15.04
N LYS A 95 -13.16 1.00 14.42
CA LYS A 95 -13.10 1.32 12.99
C LYS A 95 -11.95 0.57 12.35
N TRP A 96 -12.15 0.16 11.12
CA TRP A 96 -11.09 -0.41 10.31
C TRP A 96 -10.07 0.67 9.92
N ASP A 97 -8.79 0.36 10.06
CA ASP A 97 -7.76 1.05 9.30
C ASP A 97 -7.86 0.57 7.86
N LYS A 98 -8.32 1.45 6.97
CA LYS A 98 -8.59 1.06 5.57
C LYS A 98 -7.33 0.64 4.82
N GLY A 99 -6.17 1.21 5.16
CA GLY A 99 -4.90 0.85 4.53
C GLY A 99 -4.46 -0.56 4.89
N ILE A 100 -4.46 -0.88 6.20
CA ILE A 100 -4.11 -2.22 6.69
C ILE A 100 -5.15 -3.25 6.23
N LEU A 101 -6.43 -2.91 6.30
CA LEU A 101 -7.50 -3.80 5.82
C LEU A 101 -7.33 -4.17 4.35
N SER A 102 -7.00 -3.20 3.49
CA SER A 102 -6.78 -3.46 2.07
C SER A 102 -5.59 -4.39 1.83
N LEU A 103 -4.51 -4.26 2.60
CA LEU A 103 -3.36 -5.15 2.51
C LEU A 103 -3.73 -6.58 2.92
N GLU A 104 -4.39 -6.75 4.07
CA GLU A 104 -4.86 -8.07 4.54
C GLU A 104 -5.82 -8.73 3.53
N MET A 105 -6.75 -7.95 2.96
CA MET A 105 -7.69 -8.46 1.95
C MET A 105 -7.00 -8.90 0.67
N ASN A 106 -5.92 -8.24 0.26
CA ASN A 106 -5.14 -8.61 -0.93
C ASN A 106 -4.33 -9.89 -0.75
N GLU A 107 -4.12 -10.36 0.47
CA GLU A 107 -3.46 -11.64 0.78
C GLU A 107 -4.43 -12.82 0.84
N ILE A 108 -5.75 -12.56 0.78
CA ILE A 108 -6.79 -13.60 0.87
C ILE A 108 -7.29 -13.93 -0.53
N PHE A 109 -6.77 -15.03 -1.11
CA PHE A 109 -7.10 -15.44 -2.49
C PHE A 109 -8.18 -16.53 -2.57
N ASP A 110 -8.38 -17.28 -1.48
CA ASP A 110 -9.24 -18.47 -1.49
C ASP A 110 -10.70 -18.19 -1.05
N PHE A 111 -11.00 -16.96 -0.64
CA PHE A 111 -12.30 -16.58 -0.11
C PHE A 111 -12.83 -15.30 -0.75
N ASP A 112 -14.11 -15.29 -1.10
CA ASP A 112 -14.80 -14.06 -1.47
C ASP A 112 -15.17 -13.29 -0.19
N MET A 113 -14.43 -12.22 0.08
CA MET A 113 -14.62 -11.41 1.28
C MET A 113 -15.95 -10.63 1.28
N SER A 114 -16.62 -10.50 0.14
CA SER A 114 -17.99 -9.94 0.04
C SER A 114 -19.03 -10.81 0.75
N ASP A 115 -18.82 -12.12 0.81
CA ASP A 115 -19.64 -13.07 1.57
C ASP A 115 -19.68 -12.77 3.08
N PHE A 116 -18.68 -12.02 3.58
CA PHE A 116 -18.59 -11.60 4.99
C PHE A 116 -18.94 -10.14 5.20
N GLY A 117 -19.45 -9.44 4.15
CA GLY A 117 -19.92 -8.06 4.21
C GLY A 117 -18.82 -7.02 4.10
N PHE A 118 -17.63 -7.39 3.61
CA PHE A 118 -16.68 -6.42 3.16
C PHE A 118 -17.11 -5.92 1.78
N GLU A 119 -17.36 -4.62 1.69
CA GLU A 119 -17.44 -3.97 0.39
C GLU A 119 -16.02 -3.95 -0.16
N ILE A 120 -15.78 -4.68 -1.24
CA ILE A 120 -14.62 -4.44 -2.07
C ILE A 120 -14.91 -3.06 -2.65
N ALA A 121 -14.32 -2.03 -2.04
CA ALA A 121 -14.44 -0.70 -2.57
C ALA A 121 -13.72 -0.68 -3.91
N ASP A 122 -14.48 -0.80 -5.00
CA ASP A 122 -14.02 -0.29 -6.27
C ASP A 122 -13.65 1.19 -6.04
N PRO A 123 -12.45 1.62 -6.42
CA PRO A 123 -12.13 3.03 -6.34
C PRO A 123 -12.98 3.72 -7.39
N VAL A 124 -13.93 4.47 -7.00
CA VAL A 124 -14.49 5.68 -7.62
C VAL A 124 -15.99 5.84 -7.36
N ASP A 125 -16.38 7.02 -6.91
CA ASP A 125 -17.75 7.53 -6.82
C ASP A 125 -18.44 7.48 -8.16
N THR A 126 -19.63 6.91 -8.15
CA THR A 126 -20.48 6.67 -9.29
C THR A 126 -21.04 7.94 -9.94
N VAL A 127 -20.65 8.15 -11.17
CA VAL A 127 -21.57 8.63 -12.20
C VAL A 127 -22.29 7.38 -12.76
N GLU A 128 -23.62 7.42 -12.92
CA GLU A 128 -24.38 6.34 -13.55
C GLU A 128 -23.74 5.93 -14.87
N ILE A 129 -23.13 4.75 -14.88
CA ILE A 129 -22.59 4.13 -16.09
C ILE A 129 -23.33 2.81 -16.26
N GLU A 130 -23.88 2.62 -17.45
CA GLU A 130 -24.43 1.35 -17.94
C GLU A 130 -23.48 0.20 -17.55
N LEU A 131 -24.03 -0.92 -17.05
CA LEU A 131 -23.29 -2.10 -16.59
C LEU A 131 -22.18 -2.44 -17.58
N PRO A 132 -20.90 -2.43 -17.17
CA PRO A 132 -19.81 -2.79 -18.06
C PRO A 132 -19.97 -4.26 -18.47
N GLN A 133 -19.87 -4.49 -19.76
CA GLN A 133 -19.65 -5.84 -20.30
C GLN A 133 -18.44 -6.44 -19.56
N LYS A 134 -18.47 -7.74 -19.21
CA LYS A 134 -17.36 -8.42 -18.53
C LYS A 134 -16.05 -8.01 -19.16
N GLU A 135 -15.22 -7.25 -18.42
CA GLU A 135 -13.87 -6.93 -18.85
C GLU A 135 -13.16 -8.21 -19.28
N ASN A 136 -12.58 -8.17 -20.45
CA ASN A 136 -11.76 -9.26 -20.95
C ASN A 136 -10.56 -9.44 -19.98
N GLU A 137 -10.18 -10.68 -19.66
CA GLU A 137 -9.01 -10.96 -18.80
C GLU A 137 -7.73 -10.25 -19.27
N ARG A 138 -7.60 -10.02 -20.59
CA ARG A 138 -6.50 -9.23 -21.16
C ARG A 138 -6.54 -7.76 -20.75
N GLU A 139 -7.72 -7.15 -20.65
CA GLU A 139 -7.88 -5.75 -20.22
C GLU A 139 -7.50 -5.58 -18.76
N ARG A 140 -7.91 -6.51 -17.90
CA ARG A 140 -7.48 -6.52 -16.49
C ARG A 140 -5.98 -6.65 -16.33
N THR A 141 -5.34 -7.53 -17.10
CA THR A 141 -3.88 -7.68 -17.10
C THR A 141 -3.21 -6.42 -17.59
N ALA A 142 -3.69 -5.82 -18.67
CA ALA A 142 -3.13 -4.58 -19.22
C ALA A 142 -3.22 -3.44 -18.19
N ASN A 143 -4.36 -3.28 -17.52
CA ASN A 143 -4.54 -2.28 -16.46
C ASN A 143 -3.61 -2.53 -15.27
N ALA A 144 -3.49 -3.78 -14.79
CA ALA A 144 -2.66 -4.12 -13.64
C ALA A 144 -1.16 -3.85 -13.86
N TYR A 145 -0.72 -3.88 -15.12
CA TYR A 145 0.67 -3.61 -15.52
C TYR A 145 0.86 -2.25 -16.21
N ASN A 146 -0.16 -1.40 -16.24
CA ASN A 146 -0.15 -0.08 -16.90
C ASN A 146 0.33 -0.16 -18.37
N LEU A 147 -0.06 -1.22 -19.09
CA LEU A 147 0.39 -1.48 -20.46
C LEU A 147 -0.19 -0.51 -21.48
N TYR A 148 -1.30 0.16 -21.16
CA TYR A 148 -1.89 1.19 -22.04
C TYR A 148 -1.09 2.49 -22.03
N ASP A 149 -0.28 2.71 -20.99
CA ASP A 149 0.58 3.89 -20.83
C ASP A 149 1.98 3.66 -21.42
N PHE A 150 2.30 2.43 -21.86
CA PHE A 150 3.57 2.12 -22.51
C PHE A 150 3.57 2.54 -23.97
N ASP A 151 4.54 3.38 -24.34
CA ASP A 151 4.79 3.80 -25.73
C ASP A 151 6.12 3.22 -26.21
N GLU A 152 6.05 2.26 -27.15
CA GLU A 152 7.23 1.62 -27.75
C GLU A 152 8.18 2.60 -28.46
N ASN A 153 7.70 3.79 -28.85
CA ASN A 153 8.52 4.83 -29.48
C ASN A 153 9.25 5.70 -28.45
N ARG A 154 8.93 5.56 -27.18
CA ARG A 154 9.50 6.30 -26.04
C ARG A 154 10.20 5.36 -25.07
N CYS A 155 10.98 4.41 -25.57
CA CYS A 155 11.76 3.48 -24.75
C CYS A 155 13.19 3.32 -25.30
N THR A 156 14.07 2.70 -24.53
CA THR A 156 15.47 2.46 -24.88
C THR A 156 16.01 1.17 -24.26
N GLY A 157 17.13 0.70 -24.81
CA GLY A 157 17.81 -0.51 -24.35
C GLY A 157 17.13 -1.79 -24.83
N ILE A 158 17.70 -2.93 -24.43
CA ILE A 158 17.20 -4.25 -24.84
C ILE A 158 15.98 -4.71 -24.01
N TYR A 159 15.63 -3.94 -22.99
CA TYR A 159 14.52 -4.22 -22.07
C TYR A 159 13.35 -3.25 -22.25
N ASP A 160 13.35 -2.44 -23.31
CA ASP A 160 12.32 -1.45 -23.61
C ASP A 160 11.99 -0.55 -22.42
N ILE A 161 13.05 -0.04 -21.73
CA ILE A 161 12.88 0.86 -20.58
C ILE A 161 12.36 2.22 -21.05
N PRO A 162 11.23 2.73 -20.50
CA PRO A 162 10.67 4.03 -20.90
C PRO A 162 11.66 5.19 -20.69
N THR A 163 11.70 6.12 -21.64
CA THR A 163 12.60 7.27 -21.62
C THR A 163 11.96 8.47 -20.96
N LEU A 164 12.75 9.24 -20.24
CA LEU A 164 12.34 10.50 -19.60
C LEU A 164 12.88 11.70 -20.38
N ASP A 165 12.07 12.74 -20.44
CA ASP A 165 12.50 14.01 -20.99
C ASP A 165 13.46 14.73 -20.05
N LYS A 166 14.41 15.46 -20.64
CA LYS A 166 15.43 16.19 -19.89
C LYS A 166 14.83 17.39 -19.16
N VAL A 167 15.11 17.46 -17.87
CA VAL A 167 14.79 18.61 -17.02
C VAL A 167 16.08 19.14 -16.37
N ILE A 168 16.24 20.47 -16.30
CA ILE A 168 17.28 21.14 -15.50
C ILE A 168 16.54 21.97 -14.45
N HIS A 169 16.46 21.42 -13.25
CA HIS A 169 15.75 22.04 -12.12
C HIS A 169 16.36 21.57 -10.79
N THR A 170 16.35 22.47 -9.80
CA THR A 170 16.83 22.17 -8.45
C THR A 170 15.86 22.76 -7.43
N PRO A 171 15.13 21.92 -6.68
CA PRO A 171 14.23 22.40 -5.64
C PRO A 171 15.00 22.96 -4.44
N LYS A 172 14.35 23.83 -3.66
CA LYS A 172 14.92 24.36 -2.40
C LYS A 172 15.00 23.28 -1.31
N SER A 173 14.03 22.35 -1.32
CA SER A 173 13.96 21.22 -0.40
C SER A 173 13.15 20.08 -0.99
N LEU A 174 13.23 18.90 -0.35
CA LEU A 174 12.47 17.73 -0.73
C LEU A 174 11.60 17.25 0.42
N MET A 175 10.37 16.85 0.12
CA MET A 175 9.41 16.24 1.03
C MET A 175 9.13 14.79 0.61
N GLY A 176 9.00 13.89 1.57
CA GLY A 176 8.64 12.50 1.28
C GLY A 176 7.22 12.37 0.73
N PHE A 177 7.04 11.52 -0.27
CA PHE A 177 5.75 11.23 -0.88
C PHE A 177 4.66 10.85 0.13
N ASN A 178 5.02 10.18 1.22
CA ASN A 178 4.09 9.79 2.28
C ASN A 178 3.38 10.97 2.97
N TYR A 179 3.90 12.19 2.82
CA TYR A 179 3.30 13.42 3.37
C TYR A 179 2.42 14.20 2.38
N CYS A 180 2.44 13.86 1.09
CA CYS A 180 1.75 14.63 0.04
C CYS A 180 0.23 14.77 0.25
N LYS A 181 -0.45 13.77 0.84
CA LYS A 181 -1.89 13.88 1.15
C LYS A 181 -2.22 14.78 2.34
N SER A 182 -1.26 15.03 3.22
CA SER A 182 -1.46 15.82 4.45
C SER A 182 -0.84 17.21 4.40
N THR A 183 0.05 17.45 3.44
CA THR A 183 0.79 18.70 3.31
C THR A 183 0.58 19.26 1.90
N PRO A 184 -0.05 20.44 1.77
CA PRO A 184 -0.26 21.03 0.46
C PRO A 184 1.05 21.43 -0.22
N PRO A 185 1.07 21.55 -1.55
CA PRO A 185 2.23 22.01 -2.32
C PRO A 185 2.77 23.36 -1.80
N GLN A 186 4.09 23.51 -1.78
CA GLN A 186 4.79 24.71 -1.33
C GLN A 186 5.85 25.12 -2.36
N ASP A 187 6.07 26.41 -2.54
CA ASP A 187 7.03 26.95 -3.51
C ASP A 187 8.46 26.46 -3.26
N GLY A 188 9.04 25.83 -4.26
CA GLY A 188 10.39 25.27 -4.24
C GLY A 188 10.52 23.95 -3.43
N VAL A 189 9.42 23.30 -3.06
CA VAL A 189 9.42 22.01 -2.38
C VAL A 189 9.07 20.92 -3.38
N GLY A 190 10.07 20.05 -3.69
CA GLY A 190 9.87 18.87 -4.51
C GLY A 190 9.47 17.64 -3.68
N VAL A 191 9.00 16.60 -4.37
CA VAL A 191 8.60 15.34 -3.76
C VAL A 191 9.61 14.25 -4.08
N HIS A 192 10.02 13.48 -3.05
CA HIS A 192 10.92 12.34 -3.21
C HIS A 192 10.30 11.02 -2.77
N PHE A 193 10.84 9.90 -3.28
CA PHE A 193 10.45 8.53 -2.95
C PHE A 193 11.55 7.74 -2.23
N PHE A 194 12.54 8.40 -1.60
CA PHE A 194 13.55 7.75 -0.75
C PHE A 194 12.95 7.30 0.58
N ILE A 195 11.97 6.43 0.50
CA ILE A 195 11.21 5.80 1.57
C ILE A 195 10.97 4.33 1.17
N ASP A 196 10.45 3.49 2.07
CA ASP A 196 10.22 2.08 1.75
C ASP A 196 9.17 1.91 0.63
N ASP A 197 9.40 0.97 -0.29
CA ASP A 197 8.61 0.75 -1.51
C ASP A 197 7.09 0.62 -1.22
N TYR A 198 6.71 -0.10 -0.16
CA TYR A 198 5.30 -0.30 0.21
C TYR A 198 4.55 1.01 0.47
N GLN A 199 5.23 2.09 0.82
CA GLN A 199 4.60 3.38 1.10
C GLN A 199 4.16 4.10 -0.17
N PHE A 200 4.74 3.76 -1.32
CA PHE A 200 4.41 4.38 -2.61
C PHE A 200 3.99 3.39 -3.71
N GLU A 201 3.83 2.09 -3.42
CA GLU A 201 3.30 1.10 -4.36
C GLU A 201 1.93 1.53 -4.95
N ARG A 202 1.16 2.28 -4.19
CA ARG A 202 -0.12 2.88 -4.63
C ARG A 202 0.01 3.82 -5.84
N VAL A 203 1.20 4.37 -6.12
CA VAL A 203 1.43 5.18 -7.34
C VAL A 203 1.39 4.29 -8.58
N TRP A 204 1.90 3.06 -8.47
CA TRP A 204 1.80 2.06 -9.52
C TRP A 204 0.36 1.58 -9.74
N ASN A 205 -0.40 1.42 -8.65
CA ASN A 205 -1.76 0.88 -8.70
C ASN A 205 -2.81 1.90 -9.18
N SER A 206 -2.54 3.20 -9.06
CA SER A 206 -3.44 4.29 -9.48
C SER A 206 -2.62 5.48 -10.01
N PRO A 207 -1.88 5.30 -11.12
CA PRO A 207 -0.90 6.29 -11.58
C PRO A 207 -1.56 7.62 -11.95
N GLU A 208 -2.72 7.62 -12.62
CA GLU A 208 -3.41 8.84 -13.04
C GLU A 208 -3.75 9.77 -11.88
N ASP A 209 -4.32 9.21 -10.80
CA ASP A 209 -4.70 9.98 -9.60
C ASP A 209 -3.49 10.66 -8.96
N TYR A 210 -2.39 9.89 -8.85
CA TYR A 210 -1.17 10.40 -8.22
C TYR A 210 -0.40 11.35 -9.13
N CYS A 211 -0.32 11.12 -10.45
CA CYS A 211 0.28 12.04 -11.40
C CYS A 211 -0.46 13.38 -11.39
N THR A 212 -1.79 13.37 -11.41
CA THR A 212 -2.63 14.58 -11.30
C THR A 212 -2.33 15.34 -10.00
N MET A 213 -2.28 14.65 -8.86
CA MET A 213 -1.98 15.27 -7.56
C MET A 213 -0.55 15.85 -7.51
N LEU A 214 0.41 15.15 -8.09
CA LEU A 214 1.82 15.52 -8.03
C LEU A 214 2.18 16.67 -9.00
N ALA A 215 1.36 16.93 -10.00
CA ALA A 215 1.56 18.04 -10.95
C ALA A 215 1.53 19.44 -10.29
N ASP A 216 0.93 19.56 -9.11
CA ASP A 216 0.87 20.81 -8.35
C ASP A 216 2.17 21.12 -7.58
N TYR A 217 3.11 20.17 -7.48
CA TYR A 217 4.38 20.35 -6.76
C TYR A 217 5.46 20.97 -7.65
N ASP A 218 6.44 21.63 -7.01
CA ASP A 218 7.57 22.30 -7.70
C ASP A 218 8.33 21.34 -8.63
N CYS A 219 8.61 20.15 -8.16
CA CYS A 219 9.10 19.03 -8.96
C CYS A 219 8.82 17.69 -8.25
N VAL A 220 8.95 16.61 -8.97
CA VAL A 220 8.76 15.26 -8.45
C VAL A 220 9.93 14.38 -8.89
N LEU A 221 10.52 13.64 -7.96
CA LEU A 221 11.47 12.59 -8.29
C LEU A 221 10.72 11.35 -8.78
N THR A 222 11.33 10.53 -9.64
CA THR A 222 10.72 9.25 -10.01
C THR A 222 10.72 8.29 -8.81
N PRO A 223 9.74 7.36 -8.72
CA PRO A 223 9.69 6.37 -7.65
C PRO A 223 10.98 5.56 -7.56
N ASP A 224 11.58 5.50 -6.36
CA ASP A 224 12.83 4.80 -6.07
C ASP A 224 12.56 3.33 -5.69
N PHE A 225 12.00 2.55 -6.63
CA PHE A 225 11.82 1.11 -6.41
C PHE A 225 13.17 0.43 -6.17
N SER A 226 13.24 -0.34 -5.10
CA SER A 226 14.48 -0.90 -4.56
C SER A 226 15.22 -1.81 -5.55
N LEU A 227 16.54 -1.61 -5.63
CA LEU A 227 17.49 -2.51 -6.29
C LEU A 227 18.49 -3.02 -5.25
N TYR A 228 18.48 -4.33 -4.98
CA TYR A 228 19.39 -4.96 -4.00
C TYR A 228 20.31 -5.95 -4.68
N THR A 229 21.55 -6.06 -4.21
CA THR A 229 22.57 -6.99 -4.75
C THR A 229 22.19 -8.47 -4.66
N ASN A 230 21.26 -8.82 -3.82
CA ASN A 230 20.71 -10.19 -3.67
C ASN A 230 19.34 -10.37 -4.33
N MET A 231 18.84 -9.37 -5.07
CA MET A 231 17.56 -9.44 -5.79
C MET A 231 17.77 -10.12 -7.14
N PRO A 232 16.83 -10.96 -7.62
CA PRO A 232 16.85 -11.47 -8.99
C PRO A 232 16.90 -10.35 -10.03
N ILE A 233 17.73 -10.48 -11.06
CA ILE A 233 17.89 -9.48 -12.12
C ILE A 233 16.55 -9.09 -12.74
N ALA A 234 15.67 -10.06 -13.00
CA ALA A 234 14.35 -9.80 -13.55
C ALA A 234 13.50 -8.84 -12.69
N MET A 235 13.63 -8.92 -11.36
CA MET A 235 12.94 -8.00 -10.44
C MET A 235 13.57 -6.60 -10.47
N MET A 236 14.89 -6.51 -10.62
CA MET A 236 15.58 -5.23 -10.73
C MET A 236 15.21 -4.53 -12.04
N ILE A 237 15.17 -5.25 -13.17
CA ILE A 237 14.71 -4.74 -14.47
C ILE A 237 13.26 -4.23 -14.34
N TRP A 238 12.38 -5.03 -13.74
CA TRP A 238 10.99 -4.63 -13.49
C TRP A 238 10.87 -3.36 -12.64
N ASN A 239 11.66 -3.23 -11.58
CA ASN A 239 11.67 -2.04 -10.74
C ASN A 239 12.18 -0.79 -11.48
N THR A 240 13.21 -0.95 -12.31
CA THR A 240 13.70 0.13 -13.19
C THR A 240 12.62 0.53 -14.20
N TYR A 241 11.98 -0.45 -14.86
CA TYR A 241 10.89 -0.21 -15.80
C TYR A 241 9.75 0.58 -15.14
N ARG A 242 9.25 0.13 -13.97
CA ARG A 242 8.17 0.82 -13.25
C ARG A 242 8.53 2.27 -12.90
N SER A 243 9.75 2.48 -12.41
CA SER A 243 10.24 3.83 -12.06
C SER A 243 10.21 4.76 -13.26
N ARG A 244 10.64 4.29 -14.42
CA ARG A 244 10.69 5.10 -15.66
C ARG A 244 9.31 5.30 -16.26
N LEU A 245 8.45 4.27 -16.30
CA LEU A 245 7.09 4.39 -16.81
C LEU A 245 6.29 5.42 -16.02
N ILE A 246 6.29 5.31 -14.70
CA ILE A 246 5.61 6.30 -13.84
C ILE A 246 6.20 7.70 -14.03
N GLY A 247 7.53 7.82 -14.15
CA GLY A 247 8.16 9.11 -14.44
C GLY A 247 7.72 9.72 -15.78
N GLN A 248 7.58 8.89 -16.81
CA GLN A 248 7.08 9.32 -18.13
C GLN A 248 5.62 9.77 -18.05
N MET A 249 4.76 9.00 -17.36
CA MET A 249 3.37 9.40 -17.09
C MET A 249 3.30 10.72 -16.31
N MET A 250 4.11 10.89 -15.27
CA MET A 250 4.18 12.16 -14.53
C MET A 250 4.53 13.33 -15.47
N GLN A 251 5.46 13.16 -16.41
CA GLN A 251 5.79 14.19 -17.39
C GLN A 251 4.60 14.50 -18.32
N ASP A 252 3.90 13.47 -18.77
CA ASP A 252 2.72 13.62 -19.63
C ASP A 252 1.57 14.35 -18.91
N TYR A 253 1.49 14.23 -17.54
CA TYR A 253 0.58 14.97 -16.69
C TYR A 253 1.09 16.38 -16.29
N GLY A 254 2.24 16.81 -16.84
CA GLY A 254 2.78 18.15 -16.65
C GLY A 254 3.67 18.33 -15.44
N CYS A 255 4.07 17.24 -14.76
CA CYS A 255 5.03 17.34 -13.65
C CYS A 255 6.44 17.71 -14.18
N THR A 256 7.16 18.53 -13.40
CA THR A 256 8.61 18.68 -13.54
C THR A 256 9.29 17.45 -12.91
N VAL A 257 9.69 16.47 -13.74
CA VAL A 257 10.19 15.18 -13.25
C VAL A 257 11.71 15.13 -13.23
N ILE A 258 12.29 14.81 -12.08
CA ILE A 258 13.72 14.58 -11.90
C ILE A 258 13.95 13.08 -11.70
N PRO A 259 14.70 12.39 -12.58
CA PRO A 259 14.95 10.98 -12.42
C PRO A 259 15.69 10.64 -11.12
N THR A 260 15.17 9.74 -10.33
CA THR A 260 15.92 9.02 -9.31
C THR A 260 16.77 7.95 -9.98
N VAL A 261 18.04 7.90 -9.62
CA VAL A 261 18.99 6.92 -10.15
C VAL A 261 19.47 6.02 -9.03
N SER A 262 19.25 4.74 -9.18
CA SER A 262 19.72 3.69 -8.26
C SER A 262 20.28 2.51 -9.05
N TRP A 263 21.15 1.75 -8.42
CA TRP A 263 21.81 0.57 -8.99
C TRP A 263 22.14 -0.43 -7.88
N ALA A 264 22.45 -1.67 -8.27
CA ALA A 264 22.96 -2.71 -7.41
C ALA A 264 24.44 -3.02 -7.77
N GLY A 265 24.78 -4.25 -8.15
CA GLY A 265 26.10 -4.59 -8.66
C GLY A 265 26.29 -4.22 -10.14
N THR A 266 27.44 -4.53 -10.69
CA THR A 266 27.79 -4.25 -12.10
C THR A 266 26.85 -4.89 -13.11
N ASP A 267 26.21 -5.98 -12.75
CA ASP A 267 25.16 -6.66 -13.53
C ASP A 267 23.86 -5.85 -13.69
N SER A 268 23.67 -4.82 -12.87
CA SER A 268 22.53 -3.90 -13.03
C SER A 268 22.79 -2.78 -14.04
N TYR A 269 24.03 -2.53 -14.45
CA TYR A 269 24.37 -1.37 -15.28
C TYR A 269 23.81 -1.46 -16.70
N ASP A 270 23.50 -2.67 -17.19
CA ASP A 270 22.91 -2.90 -18.49
C ASP A 270 21.49 -2.32 -18.64
N PHE A 271 20.83 -1.98 -17.52
CA PHE A 271 19.46 -1.43 -17.53
C PHE A 271 19.24 -0.27 -16.53
N ALA A 272 20.01 -0.17 -15.45
CA ALA A 272 19.76 0.83 -14.40
C ALA A 272 19.83 2.27 -14.90
N PHE A 273 20.65 2.51 -15.92
CA PHE A 273 20.83 3.83 -16.54
C PHE A 273 20.02 4.04 -17.82
N ASP A 274 19.29 3.01 -18.29
CA ASP A 274 18.39 3.14 -19.41
C ASP A 274 17.21 4.08 -19.08
N GLY A 275 16.72 4.75 -20.11
CA GLY A 275 15.63 5.71 -19.99
C GLY A 275 16.01 7.05 -19.35
N LEU A 276 17.26 7.23 -18.91
CA LEU A 276 17.71 8.50 -18.33
C LEU A 276 18.12 9.50 -19.40
N PRO A 277 17.69 10.79 -19.31
CA PRO A 277 18.10 11.82 -20.24
C PRO A 277 19.55 12.25 -19.98
N THR A 278 20.33 12.45 -21.06
CA THR A 278 21.69 12.97 -20.96
C THR A 278 21.69 14.48 -20.71
N GLY A 279 22.50 14.92 -19.74
CA GLY A 279 22.72 16.34 -19.44
C GLY A 279 21.54 17.02 -18.75
N GLY A 280 20.70 16.25 -18.05
CA GLY A 280 19.65 16.76 -17.17
C GLY A 280 20.05 16.80 -15.71
N THR A 281 19.12 17.16 -14.83
CA THR A 281 19.22 16.96 -13.38
C THR A 281 18.83 15.53 -13.05
N ILE A 282 19.60 14.90 -12.17
CA ILE A 282 19.28 13.59 -11.58
C ILE A 282 19.31 13.67 -10.06
N ALA A 283 18.68 12.70 -9.40
CA ALA A 283 18.72 12.58 -7.94
C ALA A 283 19.26 11.20 -7.53
N VAL A 284 20.14 11.17 -6.52
CA VAL A 284 20.74 9.94 -5.99
C VAL A 284 20.73 10.00 -4.46
N SER A 285 20.50 8.86 -3.81
CA SER A 285 20.57 8.75 -2.36
C SER A 285 21.94 8.27 -1.88
N THR A 286 22.40 8.85 -0.76
CA THR A 286 23.59 8.36 -0.01
C THR A 286 23.20 7.75 1.34
N ILE A 287 21.88 7.51 1.55
CA ILE A 287 21.41 6.89 2.78
C ILE A 287 21.92 5.45 2.87
N GLY A 288 22.56 5.12 3.99
CA GLY A 288 23.12 3.78 4.22
C GLY A 288 24.50 3.53 3.64
N VAL A 289 24.98 4.35 2.69
CA VAL A 289 26.25 4.15 1.98
C VAL A 289 27.45 4.19 2.93
N LYS A 290 27.47 5.09 3.91
CA LYS A 290 28.58 5.22 4.89
C LYS A 290 28.66 4.08 5.92
N ARG A 291 27.65 3.22 6.01
CA ARG A 291 27.57 2.18 7.06
C ARG A 291 28.43 0.96 6.79
N ASN A 292 28.75 0.70 5.53
CA ASN A 292 29.43 -0.50 5.10
C ASN A 292 30.37 -0.14 3.93
N LYS A 293 31.59 -0.68 3.97
CA LYS A 293 32.61 -0.45 2.92
C LYS A 293 32.11 -1.01 1.57
N ASP A 294 31.49 -2.18 1.56
CA ASP A 294 31.01 -2.79 0.31
C ASP A 294 29.92 -1.93 -0.32
N ALA A 295 29.00 -1.35 0.49
CA ALA A 295 27.98 -0.42 0.01
C ALA A 295 28.61 0.86 -0.57
N PHE A 296 29.67 1.37 0.05
CA PHE A 296 30.42 2.52 -0.47
C PHE A 296 31.11 2.21 -1.80
N ASP A 297 31.77 1.07 -1.91
CA ASP A 297 32.45 0.62 -3.14
C ASP A 297 31.46 0.42 -4.29
N ILE A 298 30.30 -0.23 -4.03
CA ILE A 298 29.22 -0.41 -5.01
C ILE A 298 28.67 0.95 -5.44
N TRP A 299 28.40 1.84 -4.49
CA TRP A 299 27.85 3.16 -4.80
C TRP A 299 28.83 3.96 -5.67
N THR A 300 30.11 3.97 -5.33
CA THR A 300 31.16 4.71 -6.06
C THR A 300 31.31 4.20 -7.48
N GLN A 301 31.39 2.88 -7.67
CA GLN A 301 31.53 2.26 -8.99
C GLN A 301 30.31 2.57 -9.88
N GLY A 302 29.09 2.48 -9.34
CA GLY A 302 27.89 2.81 -10.10
C GLY A 302 27.77 4.29 -10.39
N MET A 303 28.26 5.16 -9.49
CA MET A 303 28.29 6.60 -9.75
C MET A 303 29.28 6.96 -10.86
N ASP A 304 30.45 6.30 -10.92
CA ASP A 304 31.42 6.47 -12.00
C ASP A 304 30.79 6.10 -13.36
N GLU A 305 30.04 4.99 -13.42
CA GLU A 305 29.34 4.58 -14.63
C GLU A 305 28.18 5.53 -14.99
N CYS A 306 27.41 5.98 -13.98
CA CYS A 306 26.38 6.98 -14.16
C CYS A 306 26.93 8.29 -14.76
N MET A 307 28.02 8.81 -14.21
CA MET A 307 28.70 10.02 -14.71
C MET A 307 29.15 9.88 -16.16
N LYS A 308 29.62 8.71 -16.54
CA LYS A 308 30.09 8.41 -17.89
C LYS A 308 28.93 8.32 -18.89
N LEU A 309 27.82 7.66 -18.54
CA LEU A 309 26.69 7.38 -19.44
C LEU A 309 25.69 8.54 -19.49
N VAL A 310 25.26 9.06 -18.33
CA VAL A 310 24.21 10.06 -18.19
C VAL A 310 24.76 11.49 -18.35
N LYS A 311 25.99 11.74 -17.94
CA LYS A 311 26.63 13.07 -17.99
C LYS A 311 25.73 14.17 -17.44
N PRO A 312 25.27 14.06 -16.19
CA PRO A 312 24.29 14.97 -15.63
C PRO A 312 24.79 16.42 -15.62
N HIS A 313 23.88 17.38 -15.82
CA HIS A 313 24.15 18.80 -15.66
C HIS A 313 24.36 19.14 -14.19
N ASN A 314 23.48 18.64 -13.33
CA ASN A 314 23.63 18.71 -11.87
C ASN A 314 23.02 17.48 -11.21
N ILE A 315 23.46 17.22 -9.99
CA ILE A 315 23.03 16.07 -9.19
C ILE A 315 22.45 16.55 -7.87
N ILE A 316 21.28 16.06 -7.53
CA ILE A 316 20.70 16.20 -6.19
C ILE A 316 21.11 14.98 -5.36
N ILE A 317 21.87 15.20 -4.31
CA ILE A 317 22.26 14.17 -3.34
C ILE A 317 21.32 14.25 -2.15
N TYR A 318 20.48 13.23 -2.00
CA TYR A 318 19.62 13.08 -0.83
C TYR A 318 20.34 12.30 0.27
N GLY A 319 20.66 12.99 1.37
CA GLY A 319 21.44 12.43 2.47
C GLY A 319 22.63 13.33 2.82
N GLY A 320 23.85 12.81 2.80
CA GLY A 320 25.04 13.57 3.14
C GLY A 320 26.18 13.36 2.17
N ASP A 321 27.11 14.31 2.17
CA ASP A 321 28.37 14.14 1.47
C ASP A 321 29.13 12.89 1.98
N ILE A 322 29.54 12.04 1.06
CA ILE A 322 30.28 10.81 1.33
C ILE A 322 31.77 10.89 0.91
N GLY A 323 32.22 12.06 0.42
CA GLY A 323 33.58 12.30 -0.02
C GLY A 323 33.86 11.88 -1.48
N TYR A 324 32.81 11.68 -2.30
CA TYR A 324 32.96 11.46 -3.74
C TYR A 324 33.12 12.80 -4.48
N THR A 325 34.00 12.85 -5.48
CA THR A 325 34.26 14.04 -6.29
C THR A 325 33.48 13.98 -7.59
N PHE A 326 32.65 14.99 -7.82
CA PHE A 326 31.81 15.10 -9.02
C PHE A 326 32.42 16.11 -10.02
N ASP A 327 32.24 15.85 -11.30
CA ASP A 327 32.64 16.75 -12.39
C ASP A 327 31.49 17.69 -12.84
N CYS A 328 30.42 17.79 -12.05
CA CYS A 328 29.27 18.67 -12.32
C CYS A 328 28.79 19.33 -11.04
N ASP A 329 27.81 20.22 -11.13
CA ASP A 329 27.19 20.86 -9.98
C ASP A 329 26.45 19.84 -9.10
N VAL A 330 26.57 20.01 -7.78
CA VAL A 330 25.94 19.11 -6.80
C VAL A 330 25.16 19.91 -5.76
N THR A 331 23.92 19.50 -5.52
CA THR A 331 23.08 20.05 -4.46
C THR A 331 22.82 18.97 -3.41
N TYR A 332 23.25 19.20 -2.19
CA TYR A 332 22.98 18.30 -1.06
C TYR A 332 21.69 18.72 -0.36
N ILE A 333 20.75 17.79 -0.27
CA ILE A 333 19.50 17.95 0.48
C ILE A 333 19.49 16.96 1.64
N SER A 334 19.47 17.51 2.87
CA SER A 334 19.53 16.69 4.09
C SER A 334 18.21 15.95 4.33
N ASN A 335 18.31 14.76 4.92
CA ASN A 335 17.15 14.04 5.41
C ASN A 335 16.73 14.66 6.77
N ALA A 336 15.57 15.33 6.79
CA ALA A 336 15.03 15.98 8.01
C ALA A 336 14.86 15.02 9.21
N VAL A 337 14.78 13.71 8.97
CA VAL A 337 14.71 12.69 10.03
C VAL A 337 16.08 12.49 10.69
N THR A 338 17.17 12.51 9.91
CA THR A 338 18.54 12.37 10.45
C THR A 338 19.01 13.63 11.17
N ASP A 339 18.51 14.80 10.81
CA ASP A 339 18.88 16.06 11.49
C ASP A 339 18.24 16.17 12.88
N LYS A 340 17.03 15.62 13.07
CA LYS A 340 16.37 15.52 14.40
C LYS A 340 17.05 14.51 15.34
N MET A 341 17.86 13.57 14.83
CA MET A 341 18.60 12.61 15.66
C MET A 341 19.99 13.14 16.10
N LYS A 342 20.44 14.27 15.56
CA LYS A 342 21.72 14.90 15.89
C LYS A 342 21.61 16.07 16.86
N GLY A 343 20.40 16.51 17.21
CA GLY A 343 20.08 17.51 18.24
C GLY A 343 19.47 16.86 19.45
#